data_74386446e6b17c8a2baf5e0d2a4d2858
#
_entry.id   74386446e6b17c8a2baf5e0d2a4d2858
#
_cell.length_a   1.000
_cell.length_b   1.000
_cell.length_c   1.000
_cell.angle_alpha   90.00
_cell.angle_beta   90.00
_cell.angle_gamma   90.00
#
_symmetry.space_group_name_H-M   'P 1'
#
loop_
_entity.id
_entity.type
_entity.pdbx_description
1 polymer ?
#
loop_
_entity_poly.entity_id
_entity_poly.type
_entity_poly.pdbx_seq_one_letter_code
_entity_poly.pdbx_strand_id
1 'polypeptide(L)'
;MRASLLALALLAFGGSALAEEAALMRLAFGEDAIEVKAGQVEAAAVTDGMTGNILLHVLMADELNPAVAELTTRHVGDTGQLLICGQQVAEMELMIPLAIGQFVANVGDKAETERLAAILTGGACPPAG
;
A
#
# COMPACT_ATOMS: atom_id res chain seq x y z
N MET A 1 -26.48 -9.93 -33.30
CA MET A 1 -26.25 -9.77 -32.91
C MET A 1 -25.55 -9.59 -32.55
N ARG A 2 -25.34 -9.70 -32.49
CA ARG A 2 -24.65 -9.56 -31.93
C ARG A 2 -23.79 -8.98 -31.57
N ALA A 3 -23.74 -8.79 -31.77
CA ALA A 3 -23.03 -8.24 -31.31
C ALA A 3 -22.69 -7.81 -30.77
N SER A 4 -22.83 -7.79 -30.47
CA SER A 4 -22.45 -7.32 -29.78
C SER A 4 -22.00 -7.29 -29.20
N LEU A 5 -22.08 -7.42 -29.12
CA LEU A 5 -21.61 -7.31 -28.36
C LEU A 5 -20.79 -7.13 -28.04
N LEU A 6 -20.68 -7.16 -28.27
CA LEU A 6 -19.88 -6.95 -27.88
C LEU A 6 -19.25 -6.24 -27.47
N ALA A 7 -19.33 -5.90 -27.58
CA ALA A 7 -18.77 -5.21 -27.09
C ALA A 7 -18.56 -4.88 -26.17
N LEU A 8 -18.83 -5.12 -25.84
CA LEU A 8 -18.61 -4.83 -24.93
C LEU A 8 -17.86 -4.89 -24.38
N ALA A 9 -17.69 -5.33 -24.58
CA ALA A 9 -16.95 -5.40 -23.86
C ALA A 9 -16.12 -4.56 -23.62
N LEU A 10 -16.24 -4.27 -24.07
CA LEU A 10 -15.56 -3.67 -23.71
C LEU A 10 -15.38 -3.01 -23.08
N LEU A 11 -15.70 -2.99 -22.90
CA LEU A 11 -15.56 -2.51 -22.05
C LEU A 11 -15.04 -2.65 -21.27
N ALA A 12 -15.20 -3.16 -21.44
CA ALA A 12 -14.52 -3.36 -20.52
C ALA A 12 -13.39 -2.92 -20.46
N PHE A 13 -13.62 -2.73 -20.91
CA PHE A 13 -12.73 -2.49 -20.75
C PHE A 13 -12.31 -1.71 -20.40
N GLY A 14 -12.70 -1.42 -21.11
CA GLY A 14 -12.23 -0.23 -20.51
C GLY A 14 -11.76 -0.41 -19.14
N GLY A 15 -12.30 -1.26 -18.51
CA GLY A 15 -11.83 -1.48 -17.16
C GLY A 15 -10.33 -1.63 -17.06
N SER A 16 -9.69 -1.95 -18.15
CA SER A 16 -8.25 -2.12 -18.09
C SER A 16 -7.52 -0.83 -17.85
N ALA A 17 -8.06 0.28 -18.29
CA ALA A 17 -7.42 1.54 -18.01
C ALA A 17 -7.32 1.79 -16.52
N LEU A 18 -8.29 1.29 -15.78
CA LEU A 18 -8.26 1.44 -14.33
C LEU A 18 -7.16 0.62 -13.71
N ALA A 19 -6.79 -0.48 -14.32
CA ALA A 19 -5.73 -1.29 -13.77
C ALA A 19 -4.40 -0.55 -13.77
N GLU A 20 -4.23 0.39 -14.69
CA GLU A 20 -3.00 1.15 -14.73
C GLU A 20 -2.93 2.20 -13.66
N GLU A 21 -4.07 2.47 -13.04
CA GLU A 21 -4.11 3.33 -11.89
C GLU A 21 -3.93 2.55 -10.61
N ALA A 22 -3.48 1.33 -10.71
CA ALA A 22 -3.36 0.48 -9.54
C ALA A 22 -2.50 1.13 -8.48
N ALA A 23 -2.83 0.86 -7.26
CA ALA A 23 -2.13 1.45 -6.14
C ALA A 23 -0.72 0.92 -6.05
N LEU A 24 0.21 1.82 -5.76
CA LEU A 24 1.57 1.45 -5.46
C LEU A 24 1.63 0.70 -4.12
N MET A 25 0.83 1.15 -3.17
CA MET A 25 0.76 0.56 -1.85
C MET A 25 -0.71 0.46 -1.44
N ARG A 26 -1.03 -0.57 -0.69
CA ARG A 26 -2.37 -0.74 -0.17
C ARG A 26 -2.29 -1.19 1.28
N LEU A 27 -3.04 -0.52 2.13
CA LEU A 27 -3.17 -0.91 3.53
C LEU A 27 -4.60 -1.41 3.72
N ALA A 28 -4.75 -2.70 3.99
CA ALA A 28 -6.04 -3.37 3.98
C ALA A 28 -6.39 -3.96 5.32
N PHE A 29 -7.63 -3.78 5.75
CA PHE A 29 -8.20 -4.41 6.94
C PHE A 29 -9.50 -5.06 6.50
N GLY A 30 -9.44 -6.36 6.21
CA GLY A 30 -10.61 -7.05 5.67
C GLY A 30 -10.96 -6.50 4.30
N GLU A 31 -12.19 -6.03 4.17
CA GLU A 31 -12.65 -5.47 2.90
C GLU A 31 -12.39 -3.98 2.78
N ASP A 32 -11.97 -3.34 3.86
CA ASP A 32 -11.67 -1.92 3.83
C ASP A 32 -10.19 -1.72 3.55
N ALA A 33 -9.87 -0.71 2.76
CA ALA A 33 -8.47 -0.47 2.41
C ALA A 33 -8.27 0.97 2.02
N ILE A 34 -7.03 1.43 2.17
CA ILE A 34 -6.58 2.68 1.58
C ILE A 34 -5.59 2.32 0.48
N GLU A 35 -5.81 2.88 -0.69
CA GLU A 35 -4.90 2.71 -1.82
C GLU A 35 -4.08 3.97 -1.98
N VAL A 36 -2.78 3.80 -2.09
CA VAL A 36 -1.84 4.90 -2.13
C VAL A 36 -1.12 4.85 -3.45
N LYS A 37 -1.17 5.96 -4.17
CA LYS A 37 -0.61 6.03 -5.52
C LYS A 37 0.78 6.63 -5.48
N ALA A 38 1.47 6.52 -6.60
CA ALA A 38 2.77 7.15 -6.75
C ALA A 38 2.64 8.64 -6.45
N GLY A 39 3.60 9.16 -5.73
CA GLY A 39 3.57 10.57 -5.33
C GLY A 39 2.84 10.84 -4.05
N GLN A 40 2.16 9.84 -3.50
CA GLN A 40 1.43 9.99 -2.23
C GLN A 40 2.13 9.30 -1.08
N VAL A 41 3.33 8.78 -1.28
CA VAL A 41 4.02 8.04 -0.23
C VAL A 41 5.52 8.20 -0.39
N GLU A 42 6.21 8.23 0.74
CA GLU A 42 7.67 8.15 0.82
C GLU A 42 8.02 7.08 1.82
N ALA A 43 9.18 6.49 1.67
CA ALA A 43 9.59 5.45 2.59
C ALA A 43 11.11 5.42 2.71
N ALA A 44 11.56 4.91 3.85
CA ALA A 44 12.98 4.75 4.10
C ALA A 44 13.18 3.50 4.95
N ALA A 45 14.33 2.87 4.76
CA ALA A 45 14.75 1.79 5.65
C ALA A 45 15.42 2.42 6.86
N VAL A 46 14.94 2.09 8.05
CA VAL A 46 15.48 2.64 9.28
C VAL A 46 15.87 1.51 10.21
N THR A 47 16.90 1.73 11.01
CA THR A 47 17.33 0.75 11.98
C THR A 47 16.74 1.09 13.34
N ASP A 48 16.09 0.10 13.95
CA ASP A 48 15.58 0.25 15.31
C ASP A 48 16.76 0.24 16.25
N GLY A 49 16.94 1.33 16.97
CA GLY A 49 18.09 1.47 17.85
C GLY A 49 18.08 0.51 19.03
N MET A 50 16.94 -0.04 19.39
CA MET A 50 16.85 -0.95 20.53
C MET A 50 17.08 -2.40 20.15
N THR A 51 16.60 -2.81 18.97
CA THR A 51 16.68 -4.21 18.57
C THR A 51 17.73 -4.46 17.49
N GLY A 52 18.16 -3.41 16.79
CA GLY A 52 19.02 -3.56 15.63
C GLY A 52 18.31 -4.02 14.38
N ASN A 53 17.01 -4.25 14.46
CA ASN A 53 16.24 -4.65 13.29
C ASN A 53 16.09 -3.51 12.33
N ILE A 54 16.00 -3.83 11.04
CA ILE A 54 15.72 -2.81 10.05
C ILE A 54 14.22 -2.84 9.74
N LEU A 55 13.63 -1.67 9.63
CA LEU A 55 12.20 -1.53 9.45
C LEU A 55 11.94 -0.60 8.28
N LEU A 56 10.80 -0.82 7.61
CA LEU A 56 10.34 0.09 6.58
C LEU A 56 9.52 1.18 7.24
N HIS A 57 10.01 2.41 7.16
CA HIS A 57 9.29 3.57 7.66
C HIS A 57 8.52 4.18 6.50
N VAL A 58 7.20 4.28 6.64
CA VAL A 58 6.32 4.73 5.59
C VAL A 58 5.66 6.04 6.01
N LEU A 59 5.66 7.00 5.10
CA LEU A 59 5.01 8.28 5.34
C LEU A 59 4.11 8.57 4.15
N MET A 60 2.80 8.59 4.39
CA MET A 60 1.82 8.90 3.37
C MET A 60 1.58 10.41 3.33
N ALA A 61 1.15 10.90 2.17
CA ALA A 61 0.90 12.32 1.99
C ALA A 61 -0.19 12.80 2.97
N ASP A 62 -0.07 14.06 3.38
CA ASP A 62 -0.99 14.63 4.35
C ASP A 62 -2.44 14.56 3.90
N GLU A 63 -2.68 14.63 2.62
CA GLU A 63 -4.05 14.57 2.10
C GLU A 63 -4.75 13.26 2.42
N LEU A 64 -3.99 12.21 2.73
CA LEU A 64 -4.55 10.92 3.09
C LEU A 64 -4.83 10.78 4.58
N ASN A 65 -4.39 11.72 5.39
CA ASN A 65 -4.52 11.59 6.85
C ASN A 65 -5.97 11.38 7.30
N PRO A 66 -6.97 12.11 6.79
CA PRO A 66 -8.34 11.85 7.24
C PRO A 66 -8.81 10.43 6.94
N ALA A 67 -8.49 9.90 5.76
CA ALA A 67 -8.88 8.55 5.42
C ALA A 67 -8.15 7.52 6.27
N VAL A 68 -6.87 7.76 6.55
CA VAL A 68 -6.10 6.87 7.42
C VAL A 68 -6.71 6.86 8.82
N ALA A 69 -7.04 8.02 9.35
CA ALA A 69 -7.60 8.11 10.69
C ALA A 69 -8.94 7.37 10.76
N GLU A 70 -9.77 7.54 9.74
CA GLU A 70 -11.08 6.89 9.73
C GLU A 70 -10.94 5.37 9.63
N LEU A 71 -10.10 4.91 8.70
CA LEU A 71 -9.91 3.48 8.52
C LEU A 71 -9.36 2.83 9.78
N THR A 72 -8.34 3.42 10.38
CA THR A 72 -7.70 2.80 11.52
C THR A 72 -8.57 2.88 12.77
N THR A 73 -9.38 3.94 12.90
CA THR A 73 -10.30 4.01 14.04
C THR A 73 -11.31 2.87 14.00
N ARG A 74 -11.78 2.50 12.81
CA ARG A 74 -12.75 1.41 12.68
C ARG A 74 -12.15 0.04 12.89
N HIS A 75 -10.84 -0.10 12.82
CA HIS A 75 -10.18 -1.40 12.78
C HIS A 75 -9.19 -1.62 13.91
N VAL A 76 -9.30 -0.84 14.99
CA VAL A 76 -8.47 -1.09 16.18
C VAL A 76 -8.75 -2.51 16.66
N GLY A 77 -7.68 -3.27 16.90
CA GLY A 77 -7.78 -4.66 17.31
C GLY A 77 -7.70 -5.64 16.16
N ASP A 78 -7.79 -5.16 14.93
CA ASP A 78 -7.73 -6.02 13.75
C ASP A 78 -6.31 -6.13 13.23
N THR A 79 -6.06 -7.18 12.46
CA THR A 79 -4.80 -7.36 11.75
C THR A 79 -4.98 -6.89 10.33
N GLY A 80 -4.08 -6.02 9.89
CA GLY A 80 -4.10 -5.52 8.54
C GLY A 80 -2.98 -6.09 7.71
N GLN A 81 -3.11 -5.96 6.40
CA GLN A 81 -2.09 -6.38 5.45
C GLN A 81 -1.53 -5.17 4.73
N LEU A 82 -0.22 -5.14 4.60
CA LEU A 82 0.45 -4.13 3.80
C LEU A 82 0.86 -4.77 2.49
N LEU A 83 0.33 -4.23 1.39
CA LEU A 83 0.66 -4.72 0.06
C LEU A 83 1.42 -3.63 -0.68
N ILE A 84 2.49 -4.03 -1.36
CA ILE A 84 3.27 -3.13 -2.20
C ILE A 84 3.37 -3.80 -3.56
N CYS A 85 2.96 -3.08 -4.58
CA CYS A 85 2.92 -3.60 -5.95
C CYS A 85 2.09 -4.88 -6.04
N GLY A 86 1.00 -4.90 -5.26
CA GLY A 86 0.08 -6.03 -5.29
C GLY A 86 0.49 -7.24 -4.49
N GLN A 87 1.64 -7.19 -3.82
CA GLN A 87 2.12 -8.33 -3.03
C GLN A 87 2.10 -7.98 -1.56
N GLN A 88 1.63 -8.91 -0.76
CA GLN A 88 1.63 -8.71 0.68
C GLN A 88 3.05 -8.81 1.20
N VAL A 89 3.52 -7.75 1.85
CA VAL A 89 4.88 -7.70 2.37
C VAL A 89 4.91 -7.71 3.89
N ALA A 90 3.78 -7.47 4.55
CA ALA A 90 3.75 -7.47 6.00
C ALA A 90 2.32 -7.61 6.49
N GLU A 91 2.17 -8.08 7.72
CA GLU A 91 0.93 -8.00 8.47
C GLU A 91 1.17 -7.08 9.65
N MET A 92 0.15 -6.32 10.01
CA MET A 92 0.28 -5.36 11.09
C MET A 92 -0.92 -5.48 12.01
N GLU A 93 -0.66 -5.60 13.29
CA GLU A 93 -1.72 -5.60 14.28
C GLU A 93 -1.94 -4.15 14.71
N LEU A 94 -3.17 -3.69 14.59
CA LEU A 94 -3.48 -2.30 14.84
C LEU A 94 -3.93 -2.13 16.29
N MET A 95 -3.07 -1.54 17.10
CA MET A 95 -3.37 -1.39 18.52
C MET A 95 -4.04 -0.06 18.84
N ILE A 96 -3.74 0.97 18.07
CA ILE A 96 -4.31 2.29 18.26
C ILE A 96 -4.56 2.90 16.90
N PRO A 97 -5.50 3.85 16.79
CA PRO A 97 -5.71 4.53 15.52
C PRO A 97 -4.49 5.35 15.13
N LEU A 98 -4.30 5.55 13.84
CA LEU A 98 -3.25 6.41 13.32
C LEU A 98 -3.86 7.76 13.01
N ALA A 99 -3.36 8.81 13.65
CA ALA A 99 -3.83 10.15 13.36
C ALA A 99 -3.28 10.66 12.04
N ILE A 100 -2.10 10.18 11.66
CA ILE A 100 -1.47 10.55 10.39
C ILE A 100 -1.01 9.27 9.72
N GLY A 101 -0.73 9.37 8.42
CA GLY A 101 -0.34 8.21 7.64
C GLY A 101 1.13 7.88 7.78
N GLN A 102 1.58 7.61 8.98
CA GLN A 102 2.98 7.31 9.25
C GLN A 102 3.06 6.05 10.10
N PHE A 103 3.85 5.08 9.67
CA PHE A 103 4.01 3.86 10.44
C PHE A 103 5.32 3.17 10.05
N VAL A 104 5.70 2.16 10.84
CA VAL A 104 6.84 1.30 10.51
C VAL A 104 6.36 -0.13 10.41
N ALA A 105 7.02 -0.91 9.57
CA ALA A 105 6.66 -2.30 9.35
C ALA A 105 7.92 -3.13 9.15
N ASN A 106 7.88 -4.36 9.63
CA ASN A 106 8.94 -5.31 9.37
C ASN A 106 8.60 -6.06 8.08
N VAL A 107 9.36 -5.83 7.03
CA VAL A 107 9.05 -6.38 5.70
C VAL A 107 10.10 -7.38 5.23
N GLY A 108 11.12 -7.64 6.04
CA GLY A 108 12.15 -8.58 5.66
C GLY A 108 13.53 -8.09 6.07
N ASP A 109 14.55 -8.59 5.36
CA ASP A 109 15.92 -8.22 5.68
C ASP A 109 16.24 -6.82 5.12
N LYS A 110 17.49 -6.42 5.31
CA LYS A 110 17.91 -5.08 4.90
C LYS A 110 17.74 -4.85 3.41
N ALA A 111 18.16 -5.84 2.60
CA ALA A 111 18.07 -5.69 1.15
C ALA A 111 16.62 -5.55 0.70
N GLU A 112 15.73 -6.36 1.25
CA GLU A 112 14.33 -6.29 0.89
C GLU A 112 13.70 -4.98 1.35
N THR A 113 14.03 -4.54 2.57
CA THR A 113 13.50 -3.29 3.11
C THR A 113 13.93 -2.12 2.25
N GLU A 114 15.21 -2.09 1.86
CA GLU A 114 15.70 -1.01 1.01
C GLU A 114 15.07 -1.04 -0.38
N ARG A 115 14.83 -2.26 -0.90
CA ARG A 115 14.18 -2.39 -2.21
C ARG A 115 12.76 -1.83 -2.17
N LEU A 116 12.00 -2.18 -1.12
CA LEU A 116 10.64 -1.70 -1.00
C LEU A 116 10.59 -0.18 -0.76
N ALA A 117 11.53 0.34 0.04
CA ALA A 117 11.60 1.78 0.25
C ALA A 117 11.86 2.51 -1.07
N ALA A 118 12.73 1.96 -1.91
CA ALA A 118 13.02 2.59 -3.20
C ALA A 118 11.81 2.56 -4.12
N ILE A 119 11.05 1.46 -4.11
CA ILE A 119 9.84 1.37 -4.91
C ILE A 119 8.84 2.45 -4.49
N LEU A 120 8.59 2.57 -3.19
CA LEU A 120 7.59 3.52 -2.71
C LEU A 120 8.02 4.96 -2.97
N THR A 121 9.28 5.28 -2.74
CA THR A 121 9.77 6.63 -2.95
C THR A 121 9.88 6.95 -4.44
N GLY A 122 10.27 5.98 -5.23
CA GLY A 122 10.40 6.17 -6.67
C GLY A 122 9.09 6.18 -7.41
N GLY A 123 8.05 5.61 -6.83
CA GLY A 123 6.72 5.69 -7.43
C GLY A 123 6.45 4.72 -8.56
N ALA A 124 7.24 3.66 -8.70
CA ALA A 124 7.03 2.72 -9.80
C ALA A 124 7.36 1.31 -9.34
N CYS A 125 6.48 0.39 -9.69
CA CYS A 125 6.71 -1.02 -9.43
C CYS A 125 7.66 -1.57 -10.47
N PRO A 126 8.50 -2.55 -10.11
CA PRO A 126 9.36 -3.17 -11.11
C PRO A 126 8.51 -3.93 -12.13
N PRO A 127 9.03 -4.09 -13.34
CA PRO A 127 8.27 -4.87 -14.34
C PRO A 127 8.07 -6.29 -13.85
N ALA A 128 6.90 -6.83 -14.21
CA ALA A 128 6.59 -8.20 -13.91
C ALA A 128 7.51 -9.11 -14.71
N GLY A 129 7.91 -10.19 -14.12
CA GLY A 129 8.73 -11.10 -14.88
C GLY A 129 9.91 -11.59 -14.24
#